data_cd5c5fd6208414840f1ed96815c832ce
#
_entry.id   cd5c5fd6208414840f1ed96815c832ce
#
_cell.length_a   1.000
_cell.length_b   1.000
_cell.length_c   1.000
_cell.angle_alpha   90.00
_cell.angle_beta   90.00
_cell.angle_gamma   90.00
#
_symmetry.space_group_name_H-M   'P 1'
#
loop_
_entity.id
_entity.type
_entity.pdbx_description
1 polymer ?
#
loop_
_entity_poly.entity_id
_entity_poly.type
_entity_poly.pdbx_seq_one_letter_code
_entity_poly.pdbx_strand_id
1 'polypeptide(L)'
;MIELHDVRKVCPARGRAEEVVAVDGVSLQVEAGEFAGVVGPSGSGKSTLVRLVNMLERPTSGSVTVDGRVLTELPDDRVREARRSIGMVFQHFELLDSRSAAGNVEHPLELAGVGRAERRRRATELLDLVGLGERAGAHPGQLSGGQKQRVAIARALAARPTVLLCDEATSALDQASTASVLELLRRVRSELGLTGLLITHEMAVVKAVCDSAVLLEQGRVVDRGRLADVLTREHSPLGDALLPAPVADAGAGHGGVLLRVTVTDRTPETVVLQTLVGRLGLAVEVAGGSVETIAGGRYGRLLLRVTGDVTGLDSAVRRLRDDGVGVEQVPAHGGVTAGVGVDR
;
A
#
# COMPACT_ATOMS: atom_id res chain seq x y z
N MET A 1 12.94 -5.86 10.10
CA MET A 1 13.43 -6.65 8.95
C MET A 1 13.92 -5.77 7.80
N ILE A 2 13.21 -4.70 7.44
CA ILE A 2 13.72 -3.63 6.56
C ILE A 2 13.82 -2.36 7.39
N GLU A 3 14.98 -1.69 7.40
CA GLU A 3 15.18 -0.45 8.14
C GLU A 3 15.90 0.56 7.24
N LEU A 4 15.32 1.73 7.13
CA LEU A 4 15.88 2.91 6.48
C LEU A 4 16.11 3.96 7.55
N HIS A 5 17.30 4.51 7.62
CA HIS A 5 17.64 5.56 8.57
C HIS A 5 18.19 6.77 7.82
N ASP A 6 17.43 7.87 7.86
CA ASP A 6 17.78 9.16 7.24
C ASP A 6 18.27 9.04 5.79
N VAL A 7 17.61 8.17 5.01
CA VAL A 7 18.02 7.85 3.65
C VAL A 7 17.73 9.03 2.73
N ARG A 8 18.76 9.49 2.03
CA ARG A 8 18.68 10.57 1.04
C ARG A 8 19.24 10.13 -0.29
N LYS A 9 18.59 10.54 -1.37
CA LYS A 9 19.06 10.33 -2.74
C LYS A 9 18.95 11.60 -3.56
N VAL A 10 20.10 12.08 -3.98
CA VAL A 10 20.22 13.17 -4.95
C VAL A 10 20.57 12.55 -6.29
N CYS A 11 19.77 12.84 -7.30
CA CYS A 11 20.05 12.45 -8.68
C CYS A 11 20.83 13.56 -9.35
N PRO A 12 21.98 13.27 -9.97
CA PRO A 12 22.81 14.30 -10.58
C PRO A 12 22.09 14.95 -11.76
N ALA A 13 22.34 16.21 -11.94
CA ALA A 13 21.87 16.98 -13.08
C ALA A 13 22.32 16.35 -14.41
N ARG A 14 21.40 16.21 -15.37
CA ARG A 14 21.73 15.82 -16.75
C ARG A 14 21.64 17.05 -17.67
N GLY A 15 22.76 17.48 -18.21
CA GLY A 15 22.81 18.64 -19.08
C GLY A 15 22.56 19.96 -18.34
N ARG A 16 21.50 20.69 -18.71
CA ARG A 16 21.09 21.98 -18.09
C ARG A 16 20.07 21.82 -16.96
N ALA A 17 19.68 20.57 -16.60
CA ALA A 17 18.72 20.32 -15.53
C ALA A 17 19.38 20.52 -14.15
N GLU A 18 18.60 20.94 -13.17
CA GLU A 18 19.05 21.05 -11.78
C GLU A 18 19.13 19.65 -11.11
N GLU A 19 19.89 19.54 -10.03
CA GLU A 19 19.90 18.34 -9.19
C GLU A 19 18.51 18.10 -8.62
N VAL A 20 18.06 16.84 -8.66
CA VAL A 20 16.76 16.45 -8.12
C VAL A 20 16.97 15.61 -6.86
N VAL A 21 16.40 16.04 -5.74
CA VAL A 21 16.33 15.25 -4.52
C VAL A 21 15.14 14.32 -4.65
N ALA A 22 15.41 13.06 -5.00
CA ALA A 22 14.37 12.05 -5.21
C ALA A 22 13.85 11.43 -3.90
N VAL A 23 14.72 11.33 -2.88
CA VAL A 23 14.40 10.87 -1.52
C VAL A 23 15.14 11.78 -0.55
N ASP A 24 14.47 12.30 0.47
CA ASP A 24 14.99 13.33 1.35
C ASP A 24 14.72 12.99 2.82
N GLY A 25 15.70 12.35 3.47
CA GLY A 25 15.66 12.04 4.90
C GLY A 25 14.61 10.99 5.29
N VAL A 26 14.38 9.98 4.45
CA VAL A 26 13.38 8.95 4.73
C VAL A 26 13.88 7.96 5.77
N SER A 27 13.11 7.84 6.86
CA SER A 27 13.28 6.80 7.87
C SER A 27 12.02 5.94 7.94
N LEU A 28 12.18 4.63 7.76
CA LEU A 28 11.10 3.64 7.68
C LEU A 28 11.57 2.33 8.31
N GLN A 29 10.68 1.68 9.04
CA GLN A 29 10.90 0.34 9.58
C GLN A 29 9.74 -0.57 9.17
N VAL A 30 10.06 -1.78 8.72
CA VAL A 30 9.11 -2.85 8.40
C VAL A 30 9.50 -4.08 9.20
N GLU A 31 8.61 -4.55 10.04
CA GLU A 31 8.85 -5.70 10.91
C GLU A 31 8.88 -7.02 10.13
N ALA A 32 9.40 -8.07 10.76
CA ALA A 32 9.39 -9.40 10.16
C ALA A 32 7.95 -9.92 9.94
N GLY A 33 7.65 -10.40 8.74
CA GLY A 33 6.32 -10.89 8.35
C GLY A 33 5.29 -9.78 8.08
N GLU A 34 5.68 -8.50 8.21
CA GLU A 34 4.84 -7.35 7.89
C GLU A 34 4.88 -7.04 6.40
N PHE A 35 3.74 -6.63 5.84
CA PHE A 35 3.65 -6.00 4.53
C PHE A 35 3.35 -4.52 4.69
N ALA A 36 4.31 -3.67 4.29
CA ALA A 36 4.18 -2.23 4.32
C ALA A 36 3.94 -1.65 2.92
N GLY A 37 2.95 -0.77 2.80
CA GLY A 37 2.67 -0.04 1.57
C GLY A 37 3.40 1.31 1.54
N VAL A 38 4.03 1.67 0.42
CA VAL A 38 4.51 3.03 0.17
C VAL A 38 3.62 3.66 -0.89
N VAL A 39 2.87 4.67 -0.52
CA VAL A 39 1.91 5.37 -1.37
C VAL A 39 2.32 6.82 -1.59
N GLY A 40 1.73 7.45 -2.58
CA GLY A 40 1.98 8.86 -2.89
C GLY A 40 1.81 9.15 -4.38
N PRO A 41 1.78 10.43 -4.78
CA PRO A 41 1.61 10.82 -6.17
C PRO A 41 2.78 10.36 -7.06
N SER A 42 2.59 10.40 -8.38
CA SER A 42 3.68 10.14 -9.32
C SER A 42 4.82 11.13 -9.09
N GLY A 43 6.05 10.62 -9.18
CA GLY A 43 7.25 11.45 -8.93
C GLY A 43 7.58 11.70 -7.45
N SER A 44 6.83 11.14 -6.48
CA SER A 44 7.12 11.35 -5.06
C SER A 44 8.36 10.60 -4.53
N GLY A 45 9.07 9.82 -5.36
CA GLY A 45 10.29 9.09 -4.98
C GLY A 45 10.11 7.61 -4.66
N LYS A 46 8.91 7.05 -4.79
CA LYS A 46 8.58 5.65 -4.41
C LYS A 46 9.47 4.60 -5.09
N SER A 47 9.55 4.62 -6.42
CA SER A 47 10.37 3.65 -7.17
C SER A 47 11.86 3.83 -6.88
N THR A 48 12.31 5.07 -6.64
CA THR A 48 13.68 5.34 -6.16
C THR A 48 13.90 4.68 -4.80
N LEU A 49 12.95 4.82 -3.87
CA LEU A 49 13.06 4.22 -2.55
C LEU A 49 13.24 2.69 -2.61
N VAL A 50 12.45 1.98 -3.43
CA VAL A 50 12.62 0.52 -3.62
C VAL A 50 13.98 0.16 -4.22
N ARG A 51 14.46 0.96 -5.19
CA ARG A 51 15.79 0.74 -5.78
C ARG A 51 16.90 0.93 -4.77
N LEU A 52 16.72 1.84 -3.79
CA LEU A 52 17.65 2.01 -2.67
C LEU A 52 17.59 0.82 -1.71
N VAL A 53 16.38 0.31 -1.36
CA VAL A 53 16.24 -0.88 -0.51
C VAL A 53 16.88 -2.10 -1.15
N ASN A 54 16.71 -2.29 -2.46
CA ASN A 54 17.36 -3.38 -3.20
C ASN A 54 18.81 -3.07 -3.60
N MET A 55 19.36 -1.92 -3.20
CA MET A 55 20.70 -1.48 -3.59
C MET A 55 20.96 -1.50 -5.11
N LEU A 56 19.93 -1.39 -5.94
CA LEU A 56 20.07 -1.11 -7.37
C LEU A 56 20.63 0.28 -7.60
N GLU A 57 20.33 1.17 -6.68
CA GLU A 57 20.96 2.48 -6.54
C GLU A 57 21.48 2.62 -5.11
N ARG A 58 22.64 3.27 -4.94
CA ARG A 58 23.14 3.61 -3.61
C ARG A 58 22.55 4.94 -3.14
N PRO A 59 22.17 5.09 -1.87
CA PRO A 59 21.79 6.37 -1.33
C PRO A 59 22.98 7.35 -1.34
N THR A 60 22.70 8.65 -1.35
CA THR A 60 23.70 9.70 -1.21
C THR A 60 24.15 9.83 0.24
N SER A 61 23.22 9.61 1.19
CA SER A 61 23.49 9.53 2.63
C SER A 61 22.43 8.67 3.31
N GLY A 62 22.67 8.36 4.60
CA GLY A 62 21.82 7.48 5.39
C GLY A 62 22.17 6.01 5.22
N SER A 63 21.44 5.12 5.88
CA SER A 63 21.70 3.70 5.86
C SER A 63 20.45 2.87 5.51
N VAL A 64 20.70 1.73 4.85
CA VAL A 64 19.71 0.74 4.48
C VAL A 64 20.11 -0.60 5.09
N THR A 65 19.25 -1.14 5.94
CA THR A 65 19.43 -2.45 6.57
C THR A 65 18.32 -3.38 6.08
N VAL A 66 18.71 -4.57 5.65
CA VAL A 66 17.76 -5.63 5.28
C VAL A 66 18.21 -6.92 5.93
N ASP A 67 17.31 -7.58 6.62
CA ASP A 67 17.55 -8.83 7.33
C ASP A 67 18.77 -8.75 8.30
N GLY A 68 18.87 -7.63 9.01
CA GLY A 68 19.95 -7.35 9.96
C GLY A 68 21.31 -7.00 9.33
N ARG A 69 21.39 -6.89 7.99
CA ARG A 69 22.61 -6.53 7.27
C ARG A 69 22.55 -5.08 6.79
N VAL A 70 23.51 -4.26 7.18
CA VAL A 70 23.64 -2.87 6.70
C VAL A 70 24.17 -2.89 5.26
N LEU A 71 23.28 -2.85 4.28
CA LEU A 71 23.62 -3.03 2.86
C LEU A 71 24.47 -1.87 2.32
N THR A 72 24.30 -0.67 2.85
CA THR A 72 25.03 0.54 2.45
C THR A 72 26.52 0.47 2.73
N GLU A 73 26.92 -0.33 3.73
CA GLU A 73 28.33 -0.54 4.12
C GLU A 73 29.00 -1.71 3.39
N LEU A 74 28.22 -2.52 2.68
CA LEU A 74 28.74 -3.69 1.99
C LEU A 74 29.43 -3.31 0.67
N PRO A 75 30.52 -3.99 0.31
CA PRO A 75 31.10 -3.93 -1.02
C PRO A 75 30.16 -4.62 -2.03
N ASP A 76 30.32 -4.30 -3.32
CA ASP A 76 29.35 -4.68 -4.38
C ASP A 76 29.17 -6.20 -4.55
N ASP A 77 30.20 -7.00 -4.30
CA ASP A 77 30.11 -8.46 -4.33
C ASP A 77 29.21 -8.98 -3.20
N ARG A 78 29.32 -8.43 -2.01
CA ARG A 78 28.46 -8.76 -0.86
C ARG A 78 27.05 -8.24 -1.02
N VAL A 79 26.86 -7.08 -1.64
CA VAL A 79 25.53 -6.59 -2.01
C VAL A 79 24.85 -7.55 -2.99
N ARG A 80 25.58 -8.08 -4.00
CA ARG A 80 25.01 -9.09 -4.92
C ARG A 80 24.60 -10.37 -4.21
N GLU A 81 25.37 -10.80 -3.20
CA GLU A 81 25.00 -11.93 -2.35
C GLU A 81 23.74 -11.64 -1.53
N ALA A 82 23.68 -10.47 -0.87
CA ALA A 82 22.55 -10.05 -0.04
C ALA A 82 21.26 -9.93 -0.86
N ARG A 83 21.32 -9.49 -2.14
CA ARG A 83 20.16 -9.44 -3.04
C ARG A 83 19.48 -10.78 -3.26
N ARG A 84 20.15 -11.92 -3.00
CA ARG A 84 19.51 -13.24 -3.10
C ARG A 84 18.42 -13.45 -2.06
N SER A 85 18.49 -12.75 -0.92
CA SER A 85 17.44 -12.75 0.09
C SER A 85 16.32 -11.74 -0.18
N ILE A 86 16.41 -10.98 -1.28
CA ILE A 86 15.43 -9.97 -1.67
C ILE A 86 14.82 -10.36 -3.01
N GLY A 87 13.57 -10.78 -2.99
CA GLY A 87 12.75 -10.96 -4.20
C GLY A 87 12.26 -9.61 -4.70
N MET A 88 12.25 -9.41 -6.01
CA MET A 88 11.71 -8.19 -6.61
C MET A 88 10.74 -8.48 -7.73
N VAL A 89 9.57 -7.84 -7.65
CA VAL A 89 8.51 -7.84 -8.65
C VAL A 89 8.45 -6.44 -9.25
N PHE A 90 8.64 -6.34 -10.57
CA PHE A 90 8.70 -5.08 -11.30
C PHE A 90 7.36 -4.74 -11.95
N GLN A 91 7.13 -3.46 -12.21
CA GLN A 91 5.93 -2.91 -12.82
C GLN A 91 5.64 -3.52 -14.21
N HIS A 92 6.66 -3.74 -15.05
CA HIS A 92 6.55 -4.27 -16.40
C HIS A 92 6.97 -5.73 -16.52
N PHE A 93 6.80 -6.51 -15.41
CA PHE A 93 7.12 -7.93 -15.32
C PHE A 93 8.60 -8.27 -15.50
N GLU A 94 9.30 -7.61 -16.41
CA GLU A 94 10.74 -7.80 -16.73
C GLU A 94 11.07 -9.29 -16.99
N LEU A 95 10.19 -9.99 -17.70
CA LEU A 95 10.43 -11.38 -18.10
C LEU A 95 11.37 -11.44 -19.31
N LEU A 96 12.22 -12.47 -19.33
CA LEU A 96 13.10 -12.75 -20.44
C LEU A 96 12.29 -13.41 -21.56
N ASP A 97 12.09 -12.70 -22.68
CA ASP A 97 11.29 -13.18 -23.81
C ASP A 97 11.88 -14.43 -24.47
N SER A 98 13.20 -14.59 -24.40
CA SER A 98 13.92 -15.75 -24.91
C SER A 98 13.76 -17.00 -24.05
N ARG A 99 13.11 -16.91 -22.90
CA ARG A 99 12.92 -18.02 -21.95
C ARG A 99 11.44 -18.29 -21.74
N SER A 100 11.10 -19.57 -21.55
CA SER A 100 9.75 -19.97 -21.11
C SER A 100 9.46 -19.48 -19.69
N ALA A 101 8.22 -19.64 -19.22
CA ALA A 101 7.83 -19.36 -17.83
C ALA A 101 8.74 -20.10 -16.83
N ALA A 102 8.97 -21.41 -17.04
CA ALA A 102 9.89 -22.18 -16.20
C ALA A 102 11.32 -21.63 -16.29
N GLY A 103 11.80 -21.31 -17.48
CA GLY A 103 13.14 -20.74 -17.68
C GLY A 103 13.32 -19.39 -17.01
N ASN A 104 12.28 -18.56 -16.93
CA ASN A 104 12.29 -17.30 -16.18
C ASN A 104 12.41 -17.56 -14.67
N VAL A 105 11.68 -18.53 -14.12
CA VAL A 105 11.75 -18.90 -12.70
C VAL A 105 13.07 -19.58 -12.34
N GLU A 106 13.63 -20.39 -13.25
CA GLU A 106 14.94 -21.03 -13.07
C GLU A 106 16.11 -20.03 -13.08
N HIS A 107 15.96 -18.90 -13.76
CA HIS A 107 17.06 -17.96 -14.02
C HIS A 107 17.80 -17.44 -12.77
N PRO A 108 17.13 -16.96 -11.70
CA PRO A 108 17.82 -16.55 -10.47
C PRO A 108 18.63 -17.68 -9.82
N LEU A 109 18.13 -18.91 -9.88
CA LEU A 109 18.80 -20.09 -9.35
C LEU A 109 20.00 -20.49 -10.21
N GLU A 110 19.92 -20.30 -11.51
CA GLU A 110 21.04 -20.50 -12.44
C GLU A 110 22.19 -19.55 -12.12
N LEU A 111 21.89 -18.26 -11.91
CA LEU A 111 22.87 -17.26 -11.48
C LEU A 111 23.47 -17.56 -10.11
N ALA A 112 22.71 -18.22 -9.24
CA ALA A 112 23.17 -18.67 -7.92
C ALA A 112 24.01 -19.96 -7.98
N GLY A 113 24.20 -20.59 -9.16
CA GLY A 113 24.96 -21.82 -9.32
C GLY A 113 24.23 -23.09 -8.89
N VAL A 114 22.90 -23.05 -8.70
CA VAL A 114 22.10 -24.22 -8.30
C VAL A 114 22.05 -25.24 -9.44
N GLY A 115 22.18 -26.52 -9.11
CA GLY A 115 22.17 -27.61 -10.10
C GLY A 115 20.85 -27.71 -10.87
N ARG A 116 20.90 -28.17 -12.12
CA ARG A 116 19.77 -28.21 -13.09
C ARG A 116 18.55 -28.96 -12.56
N ALA A 117 18.73 -30.10 -11.91
CA ALA A 117 17.63 -30.90 -11.40
C ALA A 117 16.85 -30.14 -10.31
N GLU A 118 17.56 -29.50 -9.37
CA GLU A 118 16.99 -28.71 -8.30
C GLU A 118 16.30 -27.44 -8.81
N ARG A 119 16.90 -26.74 -9.81
CA ARG A 119 16.24 -25.58 -10.45
C ARG A 119 14.91 -25.94 -11.06
N ARG A 120 14.86 -27.05 -11.83
CA ARG A 120 13.61 -27.53 -12.46
C ARG A 120 12.56 -27.87 -11.42
N ARG A 121 12.94 -28.65 -10.38
CA ARG A 121 12.04 -29.00 -9.30
C ARG A 121 11.45 -27.75 -8.65
N ARG A 122 12.29 -26.77 -8.29
CA ARG A 122 11.87 -25.54 -7.67
C ARG A 122 10.98 -24.68 -8.59
N ALA A 123 11.30 -24.61 -9.87
CA ALA A 123 10.48 -23.87 -10.84
C ALA A 123 9.09 -24.49 -10.99
N THR A 124 8.99 -25.83 -11.03
CA THR A 124 7.70 -26.52 -11.06
C THR A 124 6.88 -26.21 -9.81
N GLU A 125 7.45 -26.36 -8.61
CA GLU A 125 6.78 -26.07 -7.34
C GLU A 125 6.21 -24.63 -7.31
N LEU A 126 7.00 -23.65 -7.78
CA LEU A 126 6.60 -22.25 -7.79
C LEU A 126 5.56 -21.93 -8.86
N LEU A 127 5.65 -22.56 -10.03
CA LEU A 127 4.63 -22.39 -11.07
C LEU A 127 3.31 -23.03 -10.66
N ASP A 128 3.32 -24.15 -9.95
CA ASP A 128 2.13 -24.75 -9.35
C ASP A 128 1.54 -23.83 -8.27
N LEU A 129 2.39 -23.26 -7.40
CA LEU A 129 1.98 -22.29 -6.36
C LEU A 129 1.24 -21.09 -6.96
N VAL A 130 1.71 -20.58 -8.11
CA VAL A 130 1.06 -19.43 -8.77
C VAL A 130 -0.03 -19.86 -9.78
N GLY A 131 -0.37 -21.16 -9.87
CA GLY A 131 -1.43 -21.71 -10.73
C GLY A 131 -1.08 -21.69 -12.22
N LEU A 132 0.21 -21.87 -12.57
CA LEU A 132 0.71 -21.88 -13.94
C LEU A 132 1.52 -23.13 -14.31
N GLY A 133 1.34 -24.25 -13.58
CA GLY A 133 2.06 -25.50 -13.86
C GLY A 133 1.91 -25.97 -15.32
N GLU A 134 0.67 -25.96 -15.85
CA GLU A 134 0.38 -26.33 -17.24
C GLU A 134 0.95 -25.34 -18.29
N ARG A 135 1.36 -24.16 -17.86
CA ARG A 135 1.94 -23.11 -18.71
C ARG A 135 3.46 -22.96 -18.57
N ALA A 136 4.12 -23.91 -17.90
CA ALA A 136 5.56 -23.89 -17.65
C ALA A 136 6.42 -23.71 -18.93
N GLY A 137 5.99 -24.30 -20.05
CA GLY A 137 6.65 -24.18 -21.35
C GLY A 137 6.29 -22.92 -22.15
N ALA A 138 5.28 -22.13 -21.74
CA ALA A 138 4.85 -20.95 -22.48
C ALA A 138 5.88 -19.82 -22.37
N HIS A 139 6.10 -19.11 -23.48
CA HIS A 139 6.92 -17.90 -23.53
C HIS A 139 6.10 -16.65 -23.16
N PRO A 140 6.74 -15.54 -22.71
CA PRO A 140 6.03 -14.32 -22.28
C PRO A 140 5.00 -13.81 -23.29
N GLY A 141 5.28 -13.86 -24.59
CA GLY A 141 4.34 -13.47 -25.64
C GLY A 141 3.05 -14.31 -25.71
N GLN A 142 3.02 -15.49 -25.09
CA GLN A 142 1.88 -16.41 -25.04
C GLN A 142 1.06 -16.30 -23.74
N LEU A 143 1.45 -15.39 -22.83
CA LEU A 143 0.86 -15.22 -21.52
C LEU A 143 0.08 -13.90 -21.46
N SER A 144 -1.07 -13.92 -20.76
CA SER A 144 -1.78 -12.69 -20.41
C SER A 144 -0.99 -11.83 -19.39
N GLY A 145 -1.35 -10.57 -19.21
CA GLY A 145 -0.72 -9.68 -18.23
C GLY A 145 -0.69 -10.27 -16.83
N GLY A 146 -1.82 -10.78 -16.35
CA GLY A 146 -1.92 -11.44 -15.03
C GLY A 146 -1.08 -12.72 -14.94
N GLN A 147 -0.97 -13.49 -16.02
CA GLN A 147 -0.10 -14.68 -16.08
C GLN A 147 1.39 -14.28 -16.04
N LYS A 148 1.79 -13.24 -16.79
CA LYS A 148 3.15 -12.68 -16.74
C LYS A 148 3.51 -12.24 -15.33
N GLN A 149 2.59 -11.56 -14.64
CA GLN A 149 2.79 -11.12 -13.26
C GLN A 149 2.97 -12.29 -12.30
N ARG A 150 2.17 -13.34 -12.43
CA ARG A 150 2.33 -14.56 -11.62
C ARG A 150 3.67 -15.24 -11.87
N VAL A 151 4.17 -15.29 -13.11
CA VAL A 151 5.52 -15.77 -13.41
C VAL A 151 6.59 -14.88 -12.78
N ALA A 152 6.42 -13.55 -12.82
CA ALA A 152 7.34 -12.60 -12.19
C ALA A 152 7.39 -12.79 -10.65
N ILE A 153 6.24 -13.06 -10.02
CA ILE A 153 6.18 -13.39 -8.59
C ILE A 153 6.89 -14.72 -8.33
N ALA A 154 6.62 -15.78 -9.10
CA ALA A 154 7.29 -17.07 -8.96
C ALA A 154 8.82 -16.94 -9.12
N ARG A 155 9.28 -16.13 -10.08
CA ARG A 155 10.70 -15.82 -10.27
C ARG A 155 11.30 -15.09 -9.05
N ALA A 156 10.59 -14.12 -8.50
CA ALA A 156 11.03 -13.38 -7.30
C ALA A 156 11.18 -14.31 -6.09
N LEU A 157 10.36 -15.35 -5.99
CA LEU A 157 10.37 -16.36 -4.91
C LEU A 157 11.40 -17.47 -5.11
N ALA A 158 12.04 -17.58 -6.29
CA ALA A 158 12.88 -18.70 -6.65
C ALA A 158 14.03 -18.91 -5.65
N ALA A 159 14.75 -17.86 -5.31
CA ALA A 159 15.89 -17.90 -4.40
C ALA A 159 15.52 -18.02 -2.90
N ARG A 160 14.25 -18.26 -2.56
CA ARG A 160 13.74 -18.29 -1.17
C ARG A 160 14.05 -17.00 -0.40
N PRO A 161 13.60 -15.85 -0.92
CA PRO A 161 13.86 -14.59 -0.26
C PRO A 161 13.17 -14.52 1.10
N THR A 162 13.70 -13.68 2.00
CA THR A 162 13.05 -13.28 3.26
C THR A 162 12.23 -11.99 3.07
N VAL A 163 12.60 -11.18 2.07
CA VAL A 163 11.96 -9.91 1.74
C VAL A 163 11.44 -9.92 0.31
N LEU A 164 10.22 -9.43 0.10
CA LEU A 164 9.62 -9.24 -1.20
C LEU A 164 9.37 -7.74 -1.45
N LEU A 165 9.99 -7.20 -2.48
CA LEU A 165 9.77 -5.84 -2.94
C LEU A 165 8.85 -5.87 -4.16
N CYS A 166 7.78 -5.08 -4.16
CA CYS A 166 6.85 -4.96 -5.27
C CYS A 166 6.80 -3.50 -5.74
N ASP A 167 7.25 -3.25 -6.96
CA ASP A 167 7.16 -1.93 -7.59
C ASP A 167 5.97 -1.94 -8.55
N GLU A 168 4.85 -1.33 -8.13
CA GLU A 168 3.59 -1.22 -8.88
C GLU A 168 3.12 -2.54 -9.53
N ALA A 169 3.13 -3.62 -8.76
CA ALA A 169 2.89 -4.99 -9.24
C ALA A 169 1.50 -5.24 -9.87
N THR A 170 0.57 -4.29 -9.79
CA THR A 170 -0.80 -4.42 -10.31
C THR A 170 -1.18 -3.36 -11.35
N SER A 171 -0.37 -2.32 -11.54
CA SER A 171 -0.71 -1.14 -12.35
C SER A 171 -0.96 -1.45 -13.85
N ALA A 172 -0.43 -2.55 -14.37
CA ALA A 172 -0.58 -2.97 -15.77
C ALA A 172 -1.67 -4.06 -15.95
N LEU A 173 -2.49 -4.33 -14.92
CA LEU A 173 -3.46 -5.43 -14.91
C LEU A 173 -4.90 -4.92 -14.94
N ASP A 174 -5.79 -5.74 -15.51
CA ASP A 174 -7.22 -5.57 -15.34
C ASP A 174 -7.67 -5.92 -13.92
N GLN A 175 -8.88 -5.51 -13.54
CA GLN A 175 -9.42 -5.66 -12.18
C GLN A 175 -9.46 -7.13 -11.70
N ALA A 176 -9.82 -8.08 -12.58
CA ALA A 176 -9.89 -9.50 -12.21
C ALA A 176 -8.50 -10.09 -11.98
N SER A 177 -7.53 -9.75 -12.84
CA SER A 177 -6.13 -10.12 -12.69
C SER A 177 -5.51 -9.50 -11.44
N THR A 178 -5.81 -8.23 -11.15
CA THR A 178 -5.40 -7.55 -9.92
C THR A 178 -5.88 -8.30 -8.68
N ALA A 179 -7.17 -8.58 -8.56
CA ALA A 179 -7.73 -9.31 -7.41
C ALA A 179 -7.03 -10.66 -7.20
N SER A 180 -6.79 -11.39 -8.29
CA SER A 180 -6.11 -12.68 -8.26
C SER A 180 -4.64 -12.60 -7.83
N VAL A 181 -3.92 -11.55 -8.25
CA VAL A 181 -2.52 -11.30 -7.83
C VAL A 181 -2.46 -10.91 -6.36
N LEU A 182 -3.39 -10.09 -5.87
CA LEU A 182 -3.46 -9.72 -4.45
C LEU A 182 -3.75 -10.91 -3.55
N GLU A 183 -4.65 -11.80 -3.97
CA GLU A 183 -4.91 -13.06 -3.25
C GLU A 183 -3.65 -13.96 -3.22
N LEU A 184 -2.95 -14.05 -4.35
CA LEU A 184 -1.67 -14.78 -4.41
C LEU A 184 -0.64 -14.17 -3.44
N LEU A 185 -0.49 -12.85 -3.39
CA LEU A 185 0.45 -12.19 -2.48
C LEU A 185 0.11 -12.46 -1.01
N ARG A 186 -1.19 -12.45 -0.64
CA ARG A 186 -1.63 -12.80 0.72
C ARG A 186 -1.26 -14.25 1.06
N ARG A 187 -1.54 -15.19 0.15
CA ARG A 187 -1.22 -16.60 0.33
C ARG A 187 0.28 -16.82 0.48
N VAL A 188 1.08 -16.27 -0.42
CA VAL A 188 2.55 -16.38 -0.40
C VAL A 188 3.11 -15.79 0.89
N ARG A 189 2.60 -14.64 1.35
CA ARG A 189 2.96 -14.05 2.64
C ARG A 189 2.70 -15.02 3.80
N SER A 190 1.48 -15.55 3.89
CA SER A 190 1.08 -16.43 5.01
C SER A 190 1.81 -17.78 5.01
N GLU A 191 2.06 -18.38 3.82
CA GLU A 191 2.72 -19.66 3.70
C GLU A 191 4.24 -19.58 3.89
N LEU A 192 4.87 -18.48 3.45
CA LEU A 192 6.33 -18.35 3.46
C LEU A 192 6.86 -17.39 4.53
N GLY A 193 6.01 -16.72 5.29
CA GLY A 193 6.41 -15.77 6.34
C GLY A 193 7.19 -14.57 5.81
N LEU A 194 6.90 -14.11 4.58
CA LEU A 194 7.63 -13.05 3.92
C LEU A 194 7.37 -11.67 4.54
N THR A 195 8.40 -10.86 4.56
CA THR A 195 8.30 -9.41 4.80
C THR A 195 8.16 -8.69 3.47
N GLY A 196 7.22 -7.76 3.33
CA GLY A 196 6.92 -7.11 2.05
C GLY A 196 7.03 -5.58 2.10
N LEU A 197 7.56 -4.99 1.03
CA LEU A 197 7.45 -3.56 0.78
C LEU A 197 6.82 -3.36 -0.59
N LEU A 198 5.60 -2.82 -0.61
CA LEU A 198 4.80 -2.64 -1.81
C LEU A 198 4.71 -1.15 -2.17
N ILE A 199 5.12 -0.83 -3.38
CA ILE A 199 4.89 0.49 -3.95
C ILE A 199 3.65 0.45 -4.81
N THR A 200 2.75 1.39 -4.57
CA THR A 200 1.54 1.55 -5.37
C THR A 200 0.97 2.96 -5.20
N HIS A 201 0.22 3.40 -6.18
CA HIS A 201 -0.66 4.56 -6.08
C HIS A 201 -2.13 4.13 -5.86
N GLU A 202 -2.41 2.84 -5.83
CA GLU A 202 -3.73 2.26 -5.66
C GLU A 202 -4.02 1.94 -4.18
N MET A 203 -4.86 2.74 -3.52
CA MET A 203 -5.22 2.51 -2.12
C MET A 203 -5.92 1.17 -1.90
N ALA A 204 -6.62 0.65 -2.91
CA ALA A 204 -7.25 -0.67 -2.87
C ALA A 204 -6.22 -1.80 -2.64
N VAL A 205 -5.03 -1.70 -3.26
CA VAL A 205 -3.94 -2.65 -3.06
C VAL A 205 -3.44 -2.61 -1.62
N VAL A 206 -3.21 -1.40 -1.08
CA VAL A 206 -2.75 -1.22 0.31
C VAL A 206 -3.77 -1.82 1.29
N LYS A 207 -5.05 -1.47 1.14
CA LYS A 207 -6.14 -2.01 1.98
C LYS A 207 -6.23 -3.53 1.93
N ALA A 208 -5.88 -4.09 0.76
CA ALA A 208 -5.99 -5.52 0.53
C ALA A 208 -4.88 -6.34 1.19
N VAL A 209 -3.63 -5.92 1.15
CA VAL A 209 -2.48 -6.78 1.49
C VAL A 209 -1.54 -6.23 2.54
N CYS A 210 -1.60 -4.92 2.87
CA CYS A 210 -0.67 -4.29 3.79
C CYS A 210 -1.21 -4.25 5.24
N ASP A 211 -0.30 -4.25 6.20
CA ASP A 211 -0.57 -4.04 7.63
C ASP A 211 -0.34 -2.59 8.04
N SER A 212 0.63 -1.96 7.39
CA SER A 212 1.00 -0.57 7.58
C SER A 212 1.21 0.13 6.24
N ALA A 213 1.24 1.44 6.26
CA ALA A 213 1.58 2.22 5.08
C ALA A 213 2.34 3.51 5.43
N VAL A 214 2.99 4.05 4.41
CA VAL A 214 3.73 5.31 4.44
C VAL A 214 3.28 6.16 3.27
N LEU A 215 2.88 7.39 3.54
CA LEU A 215 2.59 8.40 2.52
C LEU A 215 3.86 9.18 2.23
N LEU A 216 4.31 9.10 0.99
CA LEU A 216 5.50 9.78 0.49
C LEU A 216 5.11 10.92 -0.45
N GLU A 217 5.56 12.13 -0.16
CA GLU A 217 5.37 13.30 -1.01
C GLU A 217 6.70 14.06 -1.16
N GLN A 218 7.05 14.42 -2.38
CA GLN A 218 8.28 15.16 -2.68
C GLN A 218 9.54 14.58 -2.00
N GLY A 219 9.65 13.25 -2.00
CA GLY A 219 10.78 12.54 -1.40
C GLY A 219 10.74 12.40 0.12
N ARG A 220 9.73 12.91 0.81
CA ARG A 220 9.60 12.91 2.27
C ARG A 220 8.42 12.10 2.77
N VAL A 221 8.55 11.52 3.95
CA VAL A 221 7.42 10.89 4.64
C VAL A 221 6.53 11.95 5.25
N VAL A 222 5.27 12.02 4.81
CA VAL A 222 4.24 12.96 5.31
C VAL A 222 3.46 12.32 6.44
N ASP A 223 3.11 11.03 6.30
CA ASP A 223 2.36 10.29 7.31
C ASP A 223 2.70 8.80 7.22
N ARG A 224 2.60 8.09 8.35
CA ARG A 224 2.87 6.65 8.41
C ARG A 224 2.20 6.00 9.60
N GLY A 225 2.00 4.70 9.52
CA GLY A 225 1.54 3.89 10.64
C GLY A 225 0.88 2.59 10.23
N ARG A 226 0.47 1.80 11.22
CA ARG A 226 -0.41 0.66 10.99
C ARG A 226 -1.74 1.15 10.44
N LEU A 227 -2.34 0.40 9.51
CA LEU A 227 -3.60 0.83 8.88
C LEU A 227 -4.70 1.08 9.91
N ALA A 228 -4.79 0.24 10.94
CA ALA A 228 -5.75 0.42 12.05
C ALA A 228 -5.59 1.78 12.75
N ASP A 229 -4.34 2.21 12.97
CA ASP A 229 -4.04 3.43 13.70
C ASP A 229 -4.29 4.69 12.84
N VAL A 230 -3.84 4.65 11.58
CA VAL A 230 -4.01 5.81 10.68
C VAL A 230 -5.45 6.03 10.26
N LEU A 231 -6.27 4.96 10.19
CA LEU A 231 -7.71 5.05 9.86
C LEU A 231 -8.54 5.67 10.99
N THR A 232 -8.07 5.57 12.24
CA THR A 232 -8.75 6.11 13.42
C THR A 232 -8.13 7.43 13.91
N ARG A 233 -6.93 7.77 13.44
CA ARG A 233 -6.24 9.00 13.82
C ARG A 233 -6.93 10.22 13.22
N GLU A 234 -7.18 11.23 14.02
CA GLU A 234 -7.65 12.53 13.56
C GLU A 234 -6.58 13.20 12.68
N HIS A 235 -7.00 13.82 11.58
CA HIS A 235 -6.12 14.56 10.66
C HIS A 235 -4.95 13.74 10.10
N SER A 236 -5.17 12.45 9.79
CA SER A 236 -4.19 11.61 9.11
C SER A 236 -4.34 11.75 7.59
N PRO A 237 -3.39 12.39 6.87
CA PRO A 237 -3.41 12.44 5.40
C PRO A 237 -3.44 11.05 4.77
N LEU A 238 -2.73 10.08 5.36
CA LEU A 238 -2.74 8.69 4.93
C LEU A 238 -4.10 8.04 5.19
N GLY A 239 -4.71 8.28 6.36
CA GLY A 239 -6.05 7.81 6.69
C GLY A 239 -7.11 8.39 5.75
N ASP A 240 -6.97 9.66 5.37
CA ASP A 240 -7.86 10.32 4.41
C ASP A 240 -7.70 9.75 3.00
N ALA A 241 -6.49 9.41 2.60
CA ALA A 241 -6.23 8.78 1.30
C ALA A 241 -6.77 7.34 1.26
N LEU A 242 -6.63 6.57 2.35
CA LEU A 242 -7.12 5.18 2.44
C LEU A 242 -8.65 5.12 2.51
N LEU A 243 -9.28 6.01 3.27
CA LEU A 243 -10.72 6.04 3.47
C LEU A 243 -11.20 7.49 3.34
N PRO A 244 -11.44 7.96 2.10
CA PRO A 244 -11.85 9.34 1.85
C PRO A 244 -13.13 9.69 2.60
N ALA A 245 -13.15 10.90 3.14
CA ALA A 245 -14.36 11.41 3.77
C ALA A 245 -15.47 11.54 2.73
N PRO A 246 -16.72 11.11 3.05
CA PRO A 246 -17.83 11.29 2.15
C PRO A 246 -18.07 12.78 1.92
N VAL A 247 -18.26 13.15 0.65
CA VAL A 247 -18.62 14.51 0.26
C VAL A 247 -20.12 14.66 0.50
N ALA A 248 -20.49 15.73 1.22
CA ALA A 248 -21.89 16.08 1.32
C ALA A 248 -22.37 16.53 -0.07
N ASP A 249 -23.28 15.77 -0.66
CA ASP A 249 -24.01 16.29 -1.79
C ASP A 249 -24.78 17.52 -1.32
N ALA A 250 -24.45 18.67 -1.87
CA ALA A 250 -25.08 19.95 -1.54
C ALA A 250 -26.52 20.02 -2.08
N GLY A 251 -27.18 18.88 -2.16
CA GLY A 251 -28.57 18.72 -2.56
C GLY A 251 -29.46 19.58 -1.67
N ALA A 252 -29.94 20.62 -2.28
CA ALA A 252 -30.73 21.67 -1.71
C ALA A 252 -31.85 21.19 -0.76
N GLY A 253 -31.99 21.85 0.39
CA GLY A 253 -33.28 22.01 1.02
C GLY A 253 -33.63 21.12 2.19
N HIS A 254 -32.77 20.23 2.68
CA HIS A 254 -33.06 19.48 3.90
C HIS A 254 -32.30 20.11 5.08
N GLY A 255 -33.01 20.83 5.94
CA GLY A 255 -32.47 21.31 7.21
C GLY A 255 -31.86 20.17 8.03
N GLY A 256 -31.01 20.52 9.00
CA GLY A 256 -30.37 19.53 9.89
C GLY A 256 -28.88 19.76 10.02
N VAL A 257 -28.27 19.00 10.93
CA VAL A 257 -26.84 19.02 11.19
C VAL A 257 -26.18 17.83 10.52
N LEU A 258 -25.06 18.06 9.82
CA LEU A 258 -24.26 17.00 9.24
C LEU A 258 -23.16 16.56 10.22
N LEU A 259 -23.10 15.28 10.49
CA LEU A 259 -22.05 14.65 11.31
C LEU A 259 -21.25 13.71 10.44
N ARG A 260 -19.93 13.90 10.42
CA ARG A 260 -18.99 12.90 9.92
C ARG A 260 -18.65 11.96 11.06
N VAL A 261 -18.82 10.66 10.85
CA VAL A 261 -18.62 9.65 11.87
C VAL A 261 -17.63 8.61 11.37
N THR A 262 -16.59 8.34 12.15
CA THR A 262 -15.68 7.23 11.93
C THR A 262 -16.14 6.03 12.74
N VAL A 263 -16.42 4.91 12.06
CA VAL A 263 -16.86 3.66 12.67
C VAL A 263 -15.76 2.60 12.56
N THR A 264 -15.69 1.74 13.57
CA THR A 264 -14.73 0.63 13.66
C THR A 264 -15.41 -0.60 14.25
N ASP A 265 -14.72 -1.73 14.33
CA ASP A 265 -15.24 -2.92 15.06
C ASP A 265 -15.55 -2.61 16.54
N ARG A 266 -14.78 -1.72 17.17
CA ARG A 266 -14.99 -1.32 18.58
C ARG A 266 -16.10 -0.30 18.73
N THR A 267 -16.34 0.51 17.72
CA THR A 267 -17.32 1.59 17.69
C THR A 267 -18.17 1.49 16.43
N PRO A 268 -19.03 0.44 16.33
CA PRO A 268 -19.84 0.24 15.15
C PRO A 268 -20.93 1.31 15.01
N GLU A 269 -21.48 1.44 13.82
CA GLU A 269 -22.56 2.37 13.49
C GLU A 269 -23.78 2.25 14.42
N THR A 270 -24.02 1.07 14.97
CA THR A 270 -25.13 0.82 15.91
C THR A 270 -25.01 1.64 17.20
N VAL A 271 -23.79 1.85 17.71
CA VAL A 271 -23.55 2.69 18.90
C VAL A 271 -23.94 4.13 18.63
N VAL A 272 -23.61 4.63 17.46
CA VAL A 272 -23.95 5.99 17.03
C VAL A 272 -25.47 6.15 16.90
N LEU A 273 -26.11 5.21 16.19
CA LEU A 273 -27.56 5.23 15.99
C LEU A 273 -28.33 5.08 17.31
N GLN A 274 -27.90 4.20 18.21
CA GLN A 274 -28.52 4.07 19.53
C GLN A 274 -28.41 5.37 20.36
N THR A 275 -27.32 6.11 20.24
CA THR A 275 -27.15 7.38 20.94
C THR A 275 -28.02 8.48 20.32
N LEU A 276 -27.99 8.65 19.00
CA LEU A 276 -28.71 9.73 18.33
C LEU A 276 -30.22 9.48 18.25
N VAL A 277 -30.61 8.28 17.84
CA VAL A 277 -32.04 7.95 17.66
C VAL A 277 -32.65 7.46 18.98
N GLY A 278 -32.02 6.50 19.64
CA GLY A 278 -32.59 5.82 20.79
C GLY A 278 -32.65 6.69 22.05
N ARG A 279 -31.68 7.58 22.27
CA ARG A 279 -31.63 8.44 23.49
C ARG A 279 -32.15 9.85 23.27
N LEU A 280 -31.87 10.43 22.09
CA LEU A 280 -32.25 11.81 21.79
C LEU A 280 -33.52 11.91 20.94
N GLY A 281 -34.01 10.80 20.39
CA GLY A 281 -35.19 10.83 19.53
C GLY A 281 -34.96 11.55 18.20
N LEU A 282 -33.70 11.73 17.79
CA LEU A 282 -33.37 12.43 16.55
C LEU A 282 -33.63 11.53 15.35
N ALA A 283 -34.07 12.12 14.25
CA ALA A 283 -34.08 11.43 12.97
C ALA A 283 -32.70 11.47 12.35
N VAL A 284 -32.20 10.30 11.93
CA VAL A 284 -30.86 10.14 11.34
C VAL A 284 -30.98 9.51 9.96
N GLU A 285 -30.42 10.18 8.97
CA GLU A 285 -30.31 9.73 7.58
C GLU A 285 -28.83 9.52 7.24
N VAL A 286 -28.47 8.41 6.59
CA VAL A 286 -27.13 8.21 6.03
C VAL A 286 -27.05 8.98 4.71
N ALA A 287 -26.40 10.13 4.73
CA ALA A 287 -26.24 10.99 3.57
C ALA A 287 -25.09 10.55 2.65
N GLY A 288 -24.22 9.68 3.12
CA GLY A 288 -23.13 9.13 2.31
C GLY A 288 -22.11 8.37 3.16
N GLY A 289 -21.13 7.77 2.48
CA GLY A 289 -20.03 7.06 3.11
C GLY A 289 -19.96 5.58 2.78
N SER A 290 -18.94 4.94 3.31
CA SER A 290 -18.70 3.50 3.15
C SER A 290 -18.17 2.88 4.44
N VAL A 291 -18.39 1.57 4.56
CA VAL A 291 -17.77 0.72 5.58
C VAL A 291 -17.06 -0.42 4.85
N GLU A 292 -15.78 -0.58 5.10
CA GLU A 292 -14.91 -1.53 4.42
C GLU A 292 -14.19 -2.43 5.43
N THR A 293 -13.79 -3.62 4.99
CA THR A 293 -12.89 -4.48 5.76
C THR A 293 -11.46 -4.23 5.31
N ILE A 294 -10.62 -3.69 6.20
CA ILE A 294 -9.22 -3.31 5.93
C ILE A 294 -8.34 -3.99 6.97
N ALA A 295 -7.31 -4.74 6.54
CA ALA A 295 -6.39 -5.46 7.43
C ALA A 295 -7.11 -6.33 8.48
N GLY A 296 -8.26 -6.92 8.12
CA GLY A 296 -9.05 -7.79 8.99
C GLY A 296 -10.00 -7.08 9.96
N GLY A 297 -9.99 -5.75 10.04
CA GLY A 297 -10.91 -4.92 10.83
C GLY A 297 -11.93 -4.19 9.96
N ARG A 298 -13.08 -3.83 10.53
CA ARG A 298 -14.09 -2.98 9.89
C ARG A 298 -13.79 -1.51 10.17
N TYR A 299 -13.71 -0.72 9.12
CA TYR A 299 -13.50 0.72 9.20
C TYR A 299 -14.47 1.41 8.25
N GLY A 300 -15.06 2.53 8.70
CA GLY A 300 -15.97 3.31 7.87
C GLY A 300 -15.94 4.78 8.19
N ARG A 301 -16.24 5.59 7.19
CA ARG A 301 -16.56 7.00 7.35
C ARG A 301 -17.94 7.24 6.80
N LEU A 302 -18.86 7.62 7.68
CA LEU A 302 -20.25 7.90 7.36
C LEU A 302 -20.51 9.39 7.50
N LEU A 303 -21.33 9.92 6.61
CA LEU A 303 -21.93 11.24 6.73
C LEU A 303 -23.40 11.05 7.12
N LEU A 304 -23.74 11.46 8.31
CA LEU A 304 -25.08 11.36 8.86
C LEU A 304 -25.73 12.74 8.85
N ARG A 305 -26.95 12.82 8.33
CA ARG A 305 -27.80 13.99 8.50
C ARG A 305 -28.70 13.78 9.69
N VAL A 306 -28.66 14.69 10.64
CA VAL A 306 -29.40 14.63 11.89
C VAL A 306 -30.44 15.75 11.89
N THR A 307 -31.71 15.38 12.07
CA THR A 307 -32.84 16.32 12.10
C THR A 307 -33.69 16.08 13.35
N GLY A 308 -34.45 17.09 13.75
CA GLY A 308 -35.27 17.08 14.97
C GLY A 308 -34.81 18.12 15.98
N ASP A 309 -35.11 17.89 17.27
CA ASP A 309 -34.65 18.81 18.36
C ASP A 309 -33.18 18.56 18.67
N VAL A 310 -32.32 19.34 18.05
CA VAL A 310 -30.85 19.21 18.18
C VAL A 310 -30.30 19.83 19.47
N THR A 311 -31.13 20.29 20.40
CA THR A 311 -30.70 20.99 21.65
C THR A 311 -29.71 20.14 22.47
N GLY A 312 -29.79 18.81 22.42
CA GLY A 312 -28.89 17.89 23.11
C GLY A 312 -27.70 17.36 22.26
N LEU A 313 -27.61 17.78 21.01
CA LEU A 313 -26.66 17.17 20.06
C LEU A 313 -25.19 17.33 20.48
N ASP A 314 -24.80 18.50 20.95
CA ASP A 314 -23.43 18.74 21.42
C ASP A 314 -23.02 17.84 22.59
N SER A 315 -23.96 17.53 23.46
CA SER A 315 -23.74 16.61 24.59
C SER A 315 -23.62 15.17 24.09
N ALA A 316 -24.42 14.79 23.08
CA ALA A 316 -24.31 13.48 22.45
C ALA A 316 -23.01 13.31 21.67
N VAL A 317 -22.58 14.32 20.93
CA VAL A 317 -21.29 14.31 20.21
C VAL A 317 -20.13 14.17 21.18
N ARG A 318 -20.12 14.91 22.30
CA ARG A 318 -19.09 14.73 23.34
C ARG A 318 -19.09 13.30 23.89
N ARG A 319 -20.25 12.76 24.21
CA ARG A 319 -20.36 11.39 24.72
C ARG A 319 -19.87 10.34 23.71
N LEU A 320 -20.22 10.48 22.44
CA LEU A 320 -19.73 9.59 21.39
C LEU A 320 -18.21 9.64 21.29
N ARG A 321 -17.61 10.82 21.45
CA ARG A 321 -16.14 10.97 21.50
C ARG A 321 -15.54 10.30 22.73
N ASP A 322 -16.17 10.43 23.90
CA ASP A 322 -15.74 9.77 25.14
C ASP A 322 -15.84 8.23 25.00
N ASP A 323 -16.83 7.74 24.26
CA ASP A 323 -16.99 6.32 23.90
C ASP A 323 -16.02 5.88 22.78
N GLY A 324 -15.12 6.76 22.31
CA GLY A 324 -14.09 6.48 21.32
C GLY A 324 -14.57 6.53 19.86
N VAL A 325 -15.77 7.08 19.59
CA VAL A 325 -16.27 7.30 18.22
C VAL A 325 -15.69 8.61 17.67
N GLY A 326 -15.01 8.56 16.54
CA GLY A 326 -14.63 9.77 15.83
C GLY A 326 -15.88 10.47 15.29
N VAL A 327 -16.26 11.62 15.84
CA VAL A 327 -17.42 12.41 15.39
C VAL A 327 -17.01 13.86 15.18
N GLU A 328 -17.28 14.37 13.99
CA GLU A 328 -17.03 15.75 13.61
C GLU A 328 -18.32 16.37 13.04
N GLN A 329 -18.64 17.58 13.47
CA GLN A 329 -19.75 18.33 12.91
C GLN A 329 -19.26 19.04 11.63
N VAL A 330 -19.91 18.77 10.50
CA VAL A 330 -19.56 19.35 9.20
C VAL A 330 -20.44 20.56 8.94
N PRO A 331 -19.85 21.72 8.61
CA PRO A 331 -20.65 22.90 8.23
C PRO A 331 -21.53 22.58 7.02
N ALA A 332 -22.77 23.02 7.03
CA ALA A 332 -23.74 22.82 5.93
C ALA A 332 -23.35 23.52 4.60
N HIS A 333 -22.31 24.35 4.63
CA HIS A 333 -21.76 25.07 3.47
C HIS A 333 -20.25 24.79 3.39
N GLY A 334 -19.87 23.73 2.69
CA GLY A 334 -18.50 23.44 2.30
C GLY A 334 -18.30 23.71 0.83
N GLY A 335 -18.24 24.97 0.43
CA GLY A 335 -17.68 25.35 -0.86
C GLY A 335 -16.18 25.04 -0.83
N VAL A 336 -15.76 24.01 -1.53
CA VAL A 336 -14.36 23.81 -1.90
C VAL A 336 -13.97 25.00 -2.78
N THR A 337 -13.24 25.96 -2.25
CA THR A 337 -12.50 26.89 -3.09
C THR A 337 -11.40 26.10 -3.80
N ALA A 338 -11.74 25.54 -4.95
CA ALA A 338 -10.76 25.12 -5.94
C ALA A 338 -10.05 26.39 -6.42
N GLY A 339 -8.90 26.67 -5.87
CA GLY A 339 -7.98 27.66 -6.37
C GLY A 339 -7.40 27.17 -7.69
N VAL A 340 -8.17 27.35 -8.78
CA VAL A 340 -7.62 27.30 -10.14
C VAL A 340 -7.10 28.70 -10.42
N GLY A 341 -5.83 28.92 -10.11
CA GLY A 341 -5.06 30.03 -10.66
C GLY A 341 -4.74 29.72 -12.11
N VAL A 342 -5.60 30.18 -13.01
CA VAL A 342 -5.23 30.37 -14.42
C VAL A 342 -4.65 31.77 -14.50
N ASP A 343 -3.35 31.87 -14.60
CA ASP A 343 -2.69 33.07 -15.11
C ASP A 343 -2.04 32.79 -16.46
N ARG A 344 -2.22 33.78 -17.33
CA ARG A 344 -1.98 33.85 -18.77
C ARG A 344 -0.51 33.72 -19.17
#